data_6a347ab018d8391deb3ff62961ae78ae
#
_entry.id   6a347ab018d8391deb3ff62961ae78ae
#
_cell.length_a   1.000
_cell.length_b   1.000
_cell.length_c   1.000
_cell.angle_alpha   90.00
_cell.angle_beta   90.00
_cell.angle_gamma   90.00
#
_symmetry.space_group_name_H-M   'P 1'
#
loop_
_entity.id
_entity.type
_entity.pdbx_description
1 polymer ?
#
loop_
_entity_poly.entity_id
_entity_poly.type
_entity_poly.pdbx_seq_one_letter_code
_entity_poly.pdbx_strand_id
1 'polypeptide(L)'
;MVAHSRDRNDYERFARLTTGHQRLDAKALAELEPSLEGRFRDALFFADEGHVEPRRVLPQLHQRIIAAGGTIRFNSEPAPGELDGIVIDCRGLAARDTQPELRGVKGELILIETDEVQLTRPVRLIHPRWPLYVIPREDNRFMLGATSIEAEDTGVSVRSALELLGAAYAVHPAFAEARILEFGSGLRPAFPDNLPRIAVDAQRIAVNGLYRHGFLIAPALAELTLAYVERGQIDNEVMRCA
;
A
#
# COMPACT_ATOMS: atom_id res chain seq x y z
N MET A 1 13.63 8.66 -0.76
CA MET A 1 13.87 8.29 0.65
C MET A 1 14.79 9.31 1.26
N VAL A 2 14.35 9.94 2.34
CA VAL A 2 15.12 10.98 3.07
C VAL A 2 15.18 10.64 4.56
N ALA A 3 16.18 11.18 5.26
CA ALA A 3 16.30 11.05 6.71
C ALA A 3 16.93 12.31 7.32
N HIS A 4 16.55 12.64 8.53
CA HIS A 4 17.25 13.68 9.30
C HIS A 4 18.61 13.18 9.80
N SER A 5 19.50 14.10 10.10
CA SER A 5 20.87 13.77 10.53
C SER A 5 20.91 12.82 11.75
N ARG A 6 19.95 12.94 12.67
CA ARG A 6 19.82 12.06 13.84
C ARG A 6 19.51 10.60 13.49
N ASP A 7 18.87 10.35 12.33
CA ASP A 7 18.42 9.03 11.88
C ASP A 7 19.37 8.44 10.82
N ARG A 8 20.62 8.95 10.78
CA ARG A 8 21.63 8.56 9.79
C ARG A 8 21.94 7.07 9.78
N ASN A 9 21.97 6.44 10.94
CA ASN A 9 22.28 5.02 11.06
C ASN A 9 21.19 4.15 10.38
N ASP A 10 19.92 4.51 10.53
CA ASP A 10 18.80 3.82 9.89
C ASP A 10 18.81 4.05 8.37
N TYR A 11 19.13 5.26 7.93
CA TYR A 11 19.32 5.59 6.52
C TYR A 11 20.43 4.73 5.88
N GLU A 12 21.61 4.67 6.49
CA GLU A 12 22.71 3.86 5.96
C GLU A 12 22.43 2.36 6.04
N ARG A 13 21.74 1.91 7.08
CA ARG A 13 21.28 0.54 7.17
C ARG A 13 20.30 0.22 6.02
N PHE A 14 19.34 1.09 5.77
CA PHE A 14 18.38 0.92 4.68
C PHE A 14 19.11 0.87 3.33
N ALA A 15 20.04 1.80 3.08
CA ALA A 15 20.81 1.84 1.85
C ALA A 15 21.66 0.56 1.61
N ARG A 16 22.18 -0.07 2.68
CA ARG A 16 22.90 -1.34 2.54
C ARG A 16 22.01 -2.55 2.27
N LEU A 17 20.77 -2.50 2.75
CA LEU A 17 19.81 -3.61 2.63
C LEU A 17 18.97 -3.53 1.35
N THR A 18 19.09 -2.45 0.58
CA THR A 18 18.32 -2.24 -0.64
C THR A 18 19.23 -2.00 -1.84
N THR A 19 18.75 -2.36 -3.00
CA THR A 19 19.41 -2.15 -4.30
C THR A 19 18.53 -1.27 -5.20
N GLY A 20 19.04 -0.85 -6.36
CA GLY A 20 18.28 -0.09 -7.35
C GLY A 20 18.09 1.40 -7.01
N HIS A 21 18.82 1.92 -6.02
CA HIS A 21 18.79 3.34 -5.68
C HIS A 21 20.05 4.08 -6.13
N GLN A 22 19.87 5.37 -6.40
CA GLN A 22 20.95 6.34 -6.58
C GLN A 22 21.06 7.19 -5.31
N ARG A 23 22.29 7.48 -4.86
CA ARG A 23 22.51 8.44 -3.80
C ARG A 23 22.56 9.85 -4.39
N LEU A 24 21.70 10.72 -3.90
CA LEU A 24 21.69 12.14 -4.25
C LEU A 24 22.28 12.94 -3.10
N ASP A 25 23.14 13.88 -3.41
CA ASP A 25 23.53 14.93 -2.48
C ASP A 25 22.44 16.00 -2.35
N ALA A 26 22.66 16.99 -1.47
CA ALA A 26 21.70 18.06 -1.22
C ALA A 26 21.35 18.86 -2.49
N LYS A 27 22.34 19.07 -3.37
CA LYS A 27 22.13 19.83 -4.62
C LYS A 27 21.26 19.04 -5.59
N ALA A 28 21.60 17.79 -5.86
CA ALA A 28 20.82 16.93 -6.73
C ALA A 28 19.40 16.67 -6.19
N LEU A 29 19.25 16.60 -4.86
CA LEU A 29 17.93 16.52 -4.24
C LEU A 29 17.11 17.80 -4.48
N ALA A 30 17.69 18.98 -4.34
CA ALA A 30 17.02 20.26 -4.58
C ALA A 30 16.65 20.43 -6.05
N GLU A 31 17.49 19.98 -6.98
CA GLU A 31 17.17 19.96 -8.41
C GLU A 31 16.00 19.01 -8.73
N LEU A 32 15.94 17.88 -8.05
CA LEU A 32 14.90 16.86 -8.24
C LEU A 32 13.56 17.25 -7.58
N GLU A 33 13.60 17.79 -6.37
CA GLU A 33 12.46 18.22 -5.54
C GLU A 33 12.76 19.56 -4.86
N PRO A 34 12.51 20.70 -5.53
CA PRO A 34 12.85 22.02 -5.00
C PRO A 34 12.26 22.33 -3.62
N SER A 35 11.06 21.85 -3.32
CA SER A 35 10.45 22.01 -1.99
C SER A 35 11.25 21.32 -0.86
N LEU A 36 12.22 20.48 -1.18
CA LEU A 36 13.09 19.83 -0.18
C LEU A 36 14.47 20.51 -0.04
N GLU A 37 14.71 21.64 -0.74
CA GLU A 37 15.97 22.38 -0.66
C GLU A 37 16.30 22.76 0.79
N GLY A 38 17.54 22.50 1.20
CA GLY A 38 18.02 22.80 2.56
C GLY A 38 17.41 21.94 3.68
N ARG A 39 16.49 21.03 3.37
CA ARG A 39 15.80 20.19 4.37
C ARG A 39 16.57 18.95 4.75
N PHE A 40 17.19 18.33 3.76
CA PHE A 40 17.92 17.06 3.92
C PHE A 40 19.32 17.17 3.30
N ARG A 41 20.27 16.47 3.90
CA ARG A 41 21.64 16.45 3.43
C ARG A 41 21.82 15.63 2.15
N ASP A 42 21.06 14.55 2.02
CA ASP A 42 21.12 13.60 0.93
C ASP A 42 19.81 12.79 0.84
N ALA A 43 19.67 12.02 -0.22
CA ALA A 43 18.52 11.13 -0.42
C ALA A 43 18.94 9.84 -1.14
N LEU A 44 18.09 8.81 -1.03
CA LEU A 44 18.12 7.64 -1.91
C LEU A 44 16.98 7.77 -2.91
N PHE A 45 17.31 7.86 -4.17
CA PHE A 45 16.37 7.95 -5.27
C PHE A 45 16.20 6.60 -5.94
N PHE A 46 14.97 6.12 -6.02
CA PHE A 46 14.58 4.90 -6.71
C PHE A 46 13.82 5.28 -7.98
N ALA A 47 14.47 5.19 -9.14
CA ALA A 47 13.90 5.63 -10.41
C ALA A 47 12.71 4.76 -10.86
N ASP A 48 12.72 3.49 -10.50
CA ASP A 48 11.72 2.50 -10.90
C ASP A 48 10.54 2.39 -9.90
N GLU A 49 10.56 3.17 -8.82
CA GLU A 49 9.46 3.22 -7.86
C GLU A 49 8.31 4.10 -8.38
N GLY A 50 7.10 3.64 -8.12
CA GLY A 50 5.89 4.35 -8.51
C GLY A 50 4.81 4.28 -7.44
N HIS A 51 3.69 4.93 -7.71
CA HIS A 51 2.51 4.85 -6.88
C HIS A 51 1.25 4.84 -7.74
N VAL A 52 0.19 4.27 -7.18
CA VAL A 52 -1.14 4.30 -7.78
C VAL A 52 -2.11 5.03 -6.87
N GLU A 53 -3.16 5.57 -7.45
CA GLU A 53 -4.29 6.10 -6.70
C GLU A 53 -5.45 5.08 -6.73
N PRO A 54 -5.71 4.35 -5.63
CA PRO A 54 -6.71 3.27 -5.62
C PRO A 54 -8.11 3.72 -6.04
N ARG A 55 -8.50 4.94 -5.62
CA ARG A 55 -9.81 5.53 -5.94
C ARG A 55 -10.01 5.81 -7.43
N ARG A 56 -8.91 5.88 -8.19
CA ARG A 56 -8.96 6.06 -9.67
C ARG A 56 -8.75 4.75 -10.41
N VAL A 57 -7.84 3.90 -9.92
CA VAL A 57 -7.49 2.63 -10.57
C VAL A 57 -8.63 1.63 -10.50
N LEU A 58 -9.27 1.48 -9.33
CA LEU A 58 -10.36 0.49 -9.17
C LEU A 58 -11.54 0.73 -10.12
N PRO A 59 -12.10 1.94 -10.27
CA PRO A 59 -13.13 2.20 -11.27
C PRO A 59 -12.69 1.92 -12.71
N GLN A 60 -11.42 2.21 -13.05
CA GLN A 60 -10.89 1.91 -14.37
C GLN A 60 -10.79 0.40 -14.63
N LEU A 61 -10.38 -0.38 -13.61
CA LEU A 61 -10.38 -1.84 -13.71
C LEU A 61 -11.80 -2.38 -13.91
N HIS A 62 -12.81 -1.85 -13.20
CA HIS A 62 -14.21 -2.21 -13.42
C HIS A 62 -14.66 -1.95 -14.86
N GLN A 63 -14.34 -0.78 -15.41
CA GLN A 63 -14.64 -0.46 -16.79
C GLN A 63 -13.97 -1.42 -17.79
N ARG A 64 -12.73 -1.80 -17.54
CA ARG A 64 -11.99 -2.77 -18.38
C ARG A 64 -12.60 -4.17 -18.32
N ILE A 65 -13.06 -4.62 -17.15
CA ILE A 65 -13.76 -5.90 -17.00
C ILE A 65 -15.02 -5.90 -17.85
N ILE A 66 -15.84 -4.85 -17.76
CA ILE A 66 -17.09 -4.72 -18.52
C ILE A 66 -16.80 -4.66 -20.03
N ALA A 67 -15.79 -3.90 -20.44
CA ALA A 67 -15.39 -3.79 -21.85
C ALA A 67 -14.88 -5.12 -22.44
N ALA A 68 -14.31 -5.98 -21.57
CA ALA A 68 -13.89 -7.34 -21.93
C ALA A 68 -15.06 -8.37 -21.92
N GLY A 69 -16.32 -7.94 -21.72
CA GLY A 69 -17.49 -8.80 -21.68
C GLY A 69 -17.80 -9.41 -20.31
N GLY A 70 -17.07 -9.01 -19.28
CA GLY A 70 -17.33 -9.45 -17.90
C GLY A 70 -18.54 -8.74 -17.29
N THR A 71 -19.12 -9.34 -16.26
CA THR A 71 -20.23 -8.76 -15.49
C THR A 71 -19.79 -8.47 -14.06
N ILE A 72 -20.13 -7.28 -13.55
CA ILE A 72 -19.90 -6.91 -12.16
C ILE A 72 -21.25 -6.78 -11.47
N ARG A 73 -21.43 -7.49 -10.35
CA ARG A 73 -22.63 -7.41 -9.50
C ARG A 73 -22.24 -6.75 -8.18
N PHE A 74 -22.68 -5.52 -7.98
CA PHE A 74 -22.52 -4.83 -6.71
C PHE A 74 -23.61 -5.25 -5.72
N ASN A 75 -23.32 -5.12 -4.41
CA ASN A 75 -24.24 -5.48 -3.33
C ASN A 75 -24.74 -6.93 -3.45
N SER A 76 -23.86 -7.84 -3.86
CA SER A 76 -24.16 -9.25 -4.07
C SER A 76 -23.20 -10.10 -3.26
N GLU A 77 -23.73 -10.92 -2.37
CA GLU A 77 -23.01 -11.89 -1.54
C GLU A 77 -23.60 -13.28 -1.80
N PRO A 78 -23.19 -13.95 -2.89
CA PRO A 78 -23.70 -15.28 -3.20
C PRO A 78 -23.28 -16.28 -2.12
N ALA A 79 -24.21 -17.14 -1.72
CA ALA A 79 -23.91 -18.22 -0.79
C ALA A 79 -22.96 -19.27 -1.43
N PRO A 80 -22.20 -20.02 -0.62
CA PRO A 80 -21.42 -21.15 -1.12
C PRO A 80 -22.34 -22.13 -1.90
N GLY A 81 -21.95 -22.44 -3.13
CA GLY A 81 -22.72 -23.33 -4.01
C GLY A 81 -23.77 -22.65 -4.91
N GLU A 82 -23.99 -21.34 -4.77
CA GLU A 82 -24.82 -20.57 -5.71
C GLU A 82 -24.06 -20.11 -6.97
N LEU A 83 -22.75 -20.29 -6.99
CA LEU A 83 -21.92 -19.93 -8.13
C LEU A 83 -21.55 -21.19 -8.92
N ASP A 84 -21.81 -21.16 -10.22
CA ASP A 84 -21.37 -22.21 -11.15
C ASP A 84 -19.92 -21.98 -11.59
N GLY A 85 -19.21 -23.08 -11.85
CA GLY A 85 -17.84 -23.06 -12.37
C GLY A 85 -16.76 -22.85 -11.29
N ILE A 86 -15.60 -22.35 -11.71
CA ILE A 86 -14.48 -22.10 -10.82
C ILE A 86 -14.69 -20.79 -10.09
N VAL A 87 -14.71 -20.82 -8.77
CA VAL A 87 -14.83 -19.65 -7.92
C VAL A 87 -13.46 -19.15 -7.48
N ILE A 88 -13.12 -17.91 -7.78
CA ILE A 88 -11.93 -17.25 -7.28
C ILE A 88 -12.34 -16.30 -6.15
N ASP A 89 -12.02 -16.68 -4.91
CA ASP A 89 -12.39 -15.93 -3.69
C ASP A 89 -11.30 -14.95 -3.29
N CYS A 90 -11.58 -13.65 -3.45
CA CYS A 90 -10.68 -12.55 -3.08
C CYS A 90 -11.29 -11.63 -2.00
N ARG A 91 -12.18 -12.15 -1.12
CA ARG A 91 -12.97 -11.35 -0.16
C ARG A 91 -12.14 -10.70 0.98
N GLY A 92 -10.85 -10.93 1.06
CA GLY A 92 -10.02 -10.40 2.15
C GLY A 92 -10.49 -10.94 3.51
N LEU A 93 -10.71 -10.06 4.50
CA LEU A 93 -11.15 -10.48 5.85
C LEU A 93 -12.54 -11.13 5.88
N ALA A 94 -13.39 -10.88 4.91
CA ALA A 94 -14.69 -11.55 4.81
C ALA A 94 -14.57 -13.05 4.51
N ALA A 95 -13.39 -13.52 4.08
CA ALA A 95 -13.13 -14.96 3.86
C ALA A 95 -12.71 -15.73 5.13
N ARG A 96 -12.86 -15.17 6.33
CA ARG A 96 -12.56 -15.86 7.59
C ARG A 96 -13.43 -17.09 7.86
N ASP A 97 -14.60 -17.15 7.26
CA ASP A 97 -15.45 -18.33 7.26
C ASP A 97 -14.73 -19.59 6.71
N THR A 98 -13.81 -19.39 5.79
CA THR A 98 -13.03 -20.47 5.14
C THR A 98 -11.53 -20.36 5.37
N GLN A 99 -11.06 -19.22 5.81
CA GLN A 99 -9.65 -18.94 6.13
C GLN A 99 -9.55 -18.33 7.55
N PRO A 100 -9.79 -19.13 8.61
CA PRO A 100 -9.89 -18.60 9.99
C PRO A 100 -8.57 -18.03 10.53
N GLU A 101 -7.44 -18.33 9.91
CA GLU A 101 -6.13 -17.78 10.28
C GLU A 101 -5.95 -16.30 9.92
N LEU A 102 -6.83 -15.74 9.07
CA LEU A 102 -6.74 -14.35 8.67
C LEU A 102 -6.93 -13.42 9.86
N ARG A 103 -6.07 -12.43 9.97
CA ARG A 103 -6.16 -11.34 10.93
C ARG A 103 -6.18 -9.99 10.22
N GLY A 104 -6.79 -9.01 10.85
CA GLY A 104 -6.80 -7.65 10.37
C GLY A 104 -5.62 -6.86 10.92
N VAL A 105 -4.86 -6.20 10.05
CA VAL A 105 -3.83 -5.24 10.47
C VAL A 105 -4.24 -3.85 10.07
N LYS A 106 -4.57 -3.02 11.06
CA LYS A 106 -5.07 -1.66 10.83
C LYS A 106 -3.99 -0.77 10.22
N GLY A 107 -4.37 -0.04 9.19
CA GLY A 107 -3.59 1.04 8.59
C GLY A 107 -4.38 2.33 8.63
N GLU A 108 -3.75 3.39 9.11
CA GLU A 108 -4.34 4.71 9.17
C GLU A 108 -3.55 5.66 8.28
N LEU A 109 -4.24 6.57 7.65
CA LEU A 109 -3.69 7.60 6.76
C LEU A 109 -4.42 8.93 6.94
N ILE A 110 -3.82 10.01 6.46
CA ILE A 110 -4.42 11.34 6.47
C ILE A 110 -4.27 11.92 5.07
N LEU A 111 -5.34 12.51 4.55
CA LEU A 111 -5.32 13.31 3.34
C LEU A 111 -5.30 14.79 3.74
N ILE A 112 -4.30 15.51 3.26
CA ILE A 112 -4.14 16.95 3.49
C ILE A 112 -4.08 17.71 2.17
N GLU A 113 -4.27 19.03 2.23
CA GLU A 113 -4.20 19.93 1.08
C GLU A 113 -3.42 21.20 1.45
N THR A 114 -2.46 21.59 0.61
CA THR A 114 -1.74 22.86 0.71
C THR A 114 -1.10 23.18 -0.63
N ASP A 115 -1.06 24.46 -1.00
CA ASP A 115 -0.36 24.99 -2.18
C ASP A 115 1.08 25.44 -1.87
N GLU A 116 1.47 25.47 -0.59
CA GLU A 116 2.80 25.90 -0.15
C GLU A 116 3.90 24.84 -0.38
N VAL A 117 3.53 23.59 -0.63
CA VAL A 117 4.47 22.49 -0.89
C VAL A 117 4.17 21.88 -2.24
N GLN A 118 5.19 21.72 -3.06
CA GLN A 118 5.07 21.03 -4.34
C GLN A 118 6.04 19.87 -4.42
N LEU A 119 5.49 18.66 -4.35
CA LEU A 119 6.25 17.43 -4.58
C LEU A 119 5.78 16.79 -5.87
N THR A 120 6.72 16.32 -6.69
CA THR A 120 6.41 15.69 -7.97
C THR A 120 6.43 14.16 -7.88
N ARG A 121 6.91 13.61 -6.77
CA ARG A 121 7.01 12.17 -6.51
C ARG A 121 6.82 11.83 -5.03
N PRO A 122 6.56 10.56 -4.69
CA PRO A 122 6.49 10.14 -3.30
C PRO A 122 7.80 10.41 -2.55
N VAL A 123 7.67 11.02 -1.37
CA VAL A 123 8.78 11.22 -0.45
C VAL A 123 8.58 10.33 0.76
N ARG A 124 9.57 9.51 1.09
CA ARG A 124 9.52 8.65 2.26
C ARG A 124 10.56 9.10 3.28
N LEU A 125 10.09 9.44 4.48
CA LEU A 125 10.93 9.74 5.63
C LEU A 125 11.33 8.44 6.33
N ILE A 126 12.62 8.19 6.41
CA ILE A 126 13.17 7.12 7.24
C ILE A 126 13.24 7.66 8.68
N HIS A 127 12.49 7.01 9.55
CA HIS A 127 12.47 7.30 10.97
C HIS A 127 12.23 6.00 11.74
N PRO A 128 12.97 5.69 12.83
CA PRO A 128 12.89 4.40 13.50
C PRO A 128 11.52 4.09 14.12
N ARG A 129 10.80 5.12 14.55
CA ARG A 129 9.46 4.99 15.16
C ARG A 129 8.33 5.32 14.23
N TRP A 130 8.48 6.37 13.41
CA TRP A 130 7.39 6.98 12.63
C TRP A 130 7.78 7.12 11.17
N PRO A 131 8.01 6.00 10.47
CA PRO A 131 8.26 6.06 9.04
C PRO A 131 7.01 6.61 8.35
N LEU A 132 7.23 7.64 7.51
CA LEU A 132 6.17 8.29 6.78
C LEU A 132 6.43 8.22 5.30
N TYR A 133 5.41 8.05 4.50
CA TYR A 133 5.42 8.45 3.10
C TYR A 133 4.45 9.60 2.88
N VAL A 134 4.90 10.59 2.12
CA VAL A 134 4.11 11.69 1.60
C VAL A 134 3.92 11.43 0.12
N ILE A 135 2.70 11.21 -0.32
CA ILE A 135 2.39 10.92 -1.72
C ILE A 135 1.60 12.06 -2.30
N PRO A 136 2.16 12.80 -3.28
CA PRO A 136 1.44 13.86 -3.96
C PRO A 136 0.25 13.28 -4.76
N ARG A 137 -0.82 14.03 -4.78
CA ARG A 137 -2.05 13.80 -5.55
C ARG A 137 -2.36 15.04 -6.37
N GLU A 138 -3.35 14.95 -7.26
CA GLU A 138 -3.88 16.12 -7.95
C GLU A 138 -4.45 17.15 -6.97
N ASP A 139 -4.62 18.38 -7.40
CA ASP A 139 -5.22 19.48 -6.64
C ASP A 139 -4.47 19.82 -5.34
N ASN A 140 -3.12 19.83 -5.36
CA ASN A 140 -2.27 20.14 -4.20
C ASN A 140 -2.57 19.30 -2.95
N ARG A 141 -3.03 18.06 -3.15
CA ARG A 141 -3.32 17.10 -2.10
C ARG A 141 -2.15 16.19 -1.85
N PHE A 142 -2.02 15.74 -0.61
CA PHE A 142 -0.98 14.81 -0.19
C PHE A 142 -1.58 13.73 0.69
N MET A 143 -1.28 12.47 0.36
CA MET A 143 -1.59 11.36 1.24
C MET A 143 -0.42 11.09 2.17
N LEU A 144 -0.67 11.20 3.46
CA LEU A 144 0.27 10.88 4.53
C LEU A 144 -0.01 9.46 5.04
N GLY A 145 0.96 8.59 5.06
CA GLY A 145 0.73 7.23 5.50
C GLY A 145 2.00 6.48 5.89
N ALA A 146 1.82 5.36 6.42
CA ALA A 146 0.64 4.85 7.06
C ALA A 146 1.06 4.06 8.30
N THR A 147 0.17 3.99 9.27
CA THR A 147 0.39 3.15 10.44
C THR A 147 0.28 1.65 10.09
N SER A 148 0.79 0.83 10.98
CA SER A 148 0.60 -0.62 10.95
C SER A 148 0.39 -1.07 12.39
N ILE A 149 -0.86 -1.38 12.73
CA ILE A 149 -1.29 -1.65 14.10
C ILE A 149 -1.99 -2.99 14.14
N GLU A 150 -1.59 -3.86 15.05
CA GLU A 150 -2.26 -5.15 15.30
C GLU A 150 -3.56 -4.89 16.09
N ALA A 151 -4.56 -4.38 15.38
CA ALA A 151 -5.88 -4.09 15.90
C ALA A 151 -6.90 -4.14 14.75
N GLU A 152 -8.16 -4.38 15.10
CA GLU A 152 -9.25 -4.51 14.14
C GLU A 152 -10.39 -3.51 14.36
N ASP A 153 -10.18 -2.53 15.23
CA ASP A 153 -11.08 -1.40 15.38
C ASP A 153 -11.04 -0.47 14.15
N THR A 154 -12.07 0.30 13.97
CA THR A 154 -12.17 1.30 12.89
C THR A 154 -11.87 2.70 13.43
N GLY A 155 -11.45 3.60 12.54
CA GLY A 155 -11.13 4.98 12.87
C GLY A 155 -9.66 5.24 13.13
N VAL A 156 -9.30 6.53 13.16
CA VAL A 156 -7.92 7.00 13.37
C VAL A 156 -7.76 7.46 14.82
N SER A 157 -6.74 6.94 15.49
CA SER A 157 -6.46 7.34 16.87
C SER A 157 -5.79 8.72 16.92
N VAL A 158 -5.98 9.44 18.03
CA VAL A 158 -5.29 10.71 18.29
C VAL A 158 -3.78 10.52 18.21
N ARG A 159 -3.25 9.42 18.76
CA ARG A 159 -1.82 9.10 18.67
C ARG A 159 -1.35 9.00 17.22
N SER A 160 -2.03 8.21 16.40
CA SER A 160 -1.67 8.04 14.99
C SER A 160 -1.74 9.35 14.22
N ALA A 161 -2.76 10.18 14.48
CA ALA A 161 -2.88 11.49 13.87
C ALA A 161 -1.69 12.38 14.22
N LEU A 162 -1.31 12.46 15.51
CA LEU A 162 -0.15 13.24 15.97
C LEU A 162 1.17 12.72 15.36
N GLU A 163 1.35 11.41 15.29
CA GLU A 163 2.56 10.80 14.73
C GLU A 163 2.68 11.09 13.23
N LEU A 164 1.62 10.90 12.45
CA LEU A 164 1.62 11.15 11.00
C LEU A 164 1.78 12.63 10.68
N LEU A 165 1.06 13.52 11.36
CA LEU A 165 1.15 14.96 11.15
C LEU A 165 2.50 15.52 11.61
N GLY A 166 3.00 15.07 12.76
CA GLY A 166 4.34 15.43 13.24
C GLY A 166 5.46 14.98 12.31
N ALA A 167 5.34 13.79 11.72
CA ALA A 167 6.29 13.30 10.73
C ALA A 167 6.20 14.09 9.41
N ALA A 168 5.00 14.48 8.98
CA ALA A 168 4.82 15.35 7.81
C ALA A 168 5.45 16.74 8.04
N TYR A 169 5.23 17.34 9.21
CA TYR A 169 5.89 18.58 9.62
C TYR A 169 7.42 18.46 9.58
N ALA A 170 7.97 17.31 9.98
CA ALA A 170 9.41 17.05 9.91
C ALA A 170 9.92 16.95 8.46
N VAL A 171 9.11 16.51 7.50
CA VAL A 171 9.45 16.55 6.08
C VAL A 171 9.46 17.99 5.57
N HIS A 172 8.38 18.73 5.81
CA HIS A 172 8.29 20.13 5.39
C HIS A 172 7.42 20.94 6.36
N PRO A 173 7.90 22.09 6.91
CA PRO A 173 7.17 22.85 7.93
C PRO A 173 5.84 23.44 7.44
N ALA A 174 5.71 23.76 6.16
CA ALA A 174 4.45 24.24 5.60
C ALA A 174 3.30 23.21 5.68
N PHE A 175 3.58 21.94 5.90
CA PHE A 175 2.53 20.97 6.18
C PHE A 175 1.82 21.21 7.52
N ALA A 176 2.38 22.05 8.42
CA ALA A 176 1.68 22.45 9.63
C ALA A 176 0.42 23.27 9.37
N GLU A 177 0.42 24.06 8.28
CA GLU A 177 -0.69 24.93 7.90
C GLU A 177 -1.61 24.27 6.84
N ALA A 178 -1.30 23.04 6.45
CA ALA A 178 -2.12 22.28 5.50
C ALA A 178 -3.50 21.97 6.08
N ARG A 179 -4.52 22.05 5.24
CA ARG A 179 -5.88 21.67 5.62
C ARG A 179 -6.04 20.15 5.63
N ILE A 180 -6.52 19.59 6.72
CA ILE A 180 -6.89 18.19 6.79
C ILE A 180 -8.21 17.98 6.05
N LEU A 181 -8.21 17.11 5.05
CA LEU A 181 -9.41 16.76 4.27
C LEU A 181 -10.08 15.51 4.77
N GLU A 182 -9.29 14.50 5.15
CA GLU A 182 -9.82 13.18 5.50
C GLU A 182 -8.87 12.44 6.45
N PHE A 183 -9.46 11.73 7.41
CA PHE A 183 -8.81 10.67 8.17
C PHE A 183 -9.32 9.33 7.65
N GLY A 184 -8.43 8.49 7.16
CA GLY A 184 -8.76 7.17 6.62
C GLY A 184 -8.18 6.04 7.44
N SER A 185 -8.96 4.98 7.63
CA SER A 185 -8.47 3.73 8.20
C SER A 185 -9.00 2.53 7.43
N GLY A 186 -8.24 1.43 7.44
CA GLY A 186 -8.64 0.20 6.81
C GLY A 186 -7.89 -0.99 7.40
N LEU A 187 -8.52 -2.16 7.32
CA LEU A 187 -7.94 -3.41 7.79
C LEU A 187 -7.32 -4.17 6.62
N ARG A 188 -6.06 -4.49 6.75
CA ARG A 188 -5.33 -5.30 5.77
C ARG A 188 -5.45 -6.77 6.14
N PRO A 189 -5.91 -7.64 5.24
CA PRO A 189 -5.92 -9.08 5.50
C PRO A 189 -4.49 -9.62 5.53
N ALA A 190 -4.13 -10.30 6.60
CA ALA A 190 -2.82 -10.90 6.77
C ALA A 190 -2.92 -12.28 7.38
N PHE A 191 -2.10 -13.21 6.92
CA PHE A 191 -1.83 -14.46 7.61
C PHE A 191 -0.78 -14.24 8.73
N PRO A 192 -0.60 -15.20 9.66
CA PRO A 192 0.35 -15.03 10.76
C PRO A 192 1.80 -14.75 10.31
N ASP A 193 2.20 -15.28 9.17
CA ASP A 193 3.53 -15.09 8.56
C ASP A 193 3.65 -13.87 7.65
N ASN A 194 2.54 -13.13 7.44
CA ASN A 194 2.42 -12.00 6.51
C ASN A 194 2.70 -12.34 5.03
N LEU A 195 2.66 -13.61 4.66
CA LEU A 195 2.83 -14.04 3.28
C LEU A 195 1.47 -14.25 2.61
N PRO A 196 1.30 -13.86 1.34
CA PRO A 196 0.09 -14.14 0.59
C PRO A 196 -0.04 -15.64 0.31
N ARG A 197 -1.27 -16.10 0.13
CA ARG A 197 -1.55 -17.50 -0.23
C ARG A 197 -2.59 -17.58 -1.33
N ILE A 198 -2.40 -18.55 -2.21
CA ILE A 198 -3.40 -19.07 -3.13
C ILE A 198 -3.76 -20.47 -2.61
N ALA A 199 -4.93 -20.59 -1.96
CA ALA A 199 -5.43 -21.85 -1.45
C ALA A 199 -6.40 -22.46 -2.47
N VAL A 200 -6.14 -23.70 -2.87
CA VAL A 200 -6.90 -24.40 -3.91
C VAL A 200 -7.64 -25.57 -3.28
N ASP A 201 -8.93 -25.61 -3.43
CA ASP A 201 -9.76 -26.79 -3.20
C ASP A 201 -10.52 -27.20 -4.49
N ALA A 202 -11.34 -28.24 -4.43
CA ALA A 202 -11.94 -28.87 -5.62
C ALA A 202 -12.69 -27.89 -6.57
N GLN A 203 -13.25 -26.80 -6.06
CA GLN A 203 -14.05 -25.84 -6.86
C GLN A 203 -13.72 -24.38 -6.58
N ARG A 204 -12.86 -24.12 -5.58
CA ARG A 204 -12.56 -22.77 -5.16
C ARG A 204 -11.06 -22.52 -5.08
N ILE A 205 -10.67 -21.34 -5.54
CA ILE A 205 -9.32 -20.80 -5.43
C ILE A 205 -9.42 -19.52 -4.58
N ALA A 206 -8.91 -19.56 -3.35
CA ALA A 206 -8.90 -18.40 -2.47
C ALA A 206 -7.55 -17.68 -2.56
N VAL A 207 -7.55 -16.40 -2.96
CA VAL A 207 -6.37 -15.54 -3.05
C VAL A 207 -6.44 -14.48 -1.97
N ASN A 208 -5.57 -14.55 -0.96
CA ASN A 208 -5.70 -13.71 0.22
C ASN A 208 -4.36 -13.43 0.92
N GLY A 209 -4.40 -12.60 1.97
CA GLY A 209 -3.26 -12.33 2.84
C GLY A 209 -2.21 -11.39 2.24
N LEU A 210 -2.58 -10.53 1.27
CA LEU A 210 -1.64 -9.64 0.59
C LEU A 210 -1.06 -8.54 1.50
N TYR A 211 -1.59 -8.38 2.69
CA TYR A 211 -1.12 -7.50 3.74
C TYR A 211 -0.90 -6.06 3.25
N ARG A 212 0.35 -5.58 3.29
CA ARG A 212 0.72 -4.20 2.92
C ARG A 212 0.99 -4.01 1.43
N HIS A 213 1.08 -5.09 0.68
CA HIS A 213 1.62 -5.09 -0.68
C HIS A 213 0.58 -5.43 -1.75
N GLY A 214 -0.72 -5.29 -1.42
CA GLY A 214 -1.81 -5.70 -2.30
C GLY A 214 -1.69 -5.20 -3.74
N PHE A 215 -1.53 -3.89 -3.93
CA PHE A 215 -1.40 -3.32 -5.29
C PHE A 215 -0.12 -3.75 -6.02
N LEU A 216 0.96 -4.02 -5.30
CA LEU A 216 2.23 -4.45 -5.89
C LEU A 216 2.19 -5.90 -6.34
N ILE A 217 1.65 -6.80 -5.52
CA ILE A 217 1.75 -8.25 -5.75
C ILE A 217 0.48 -8.85 -6.38
N ALA A 218 -0.66 -8.14 -6.38
CA ALA A 218 -1.89 -8.66 -6.97
C ALA A 218 -1.75 -9.08 -8.44
N PRO A 219 -1.03 -8.36 -9.33
CA PRO A 219 -0.84 -8.81 -10.71
C PRO A 219 -0.14 -10.18 -10.80
N ALA A 220 0.93 -10.39 -10.03
CA ALA A 220 1.64 -11.67 -10.03
C ALA A 220 0.76 -12.82 -9.50
N LEU A 221 -0.01 -12.58 -8.43
CA LEU A 221 -0.94 -13.59 -7.92
C LEU A 221 -2.07 -13.89 -8.92
N ALA A 222 -2.53 -12.90 -9.67
CA ALA A 222 -3.51 -13.10 -10.74
C ALA A 222 -2.93 -13.98 -11.86
N GLU A 223 -1.69 -13.73 -12.30
CA GLU A 223 -1.00 -14.55 -13.31
C GLU A 223 -0.82 -16.00 -12.83
N LEU A 224 -0.39 -16.20 -11.59
CA LEU A 224 -0.25 -17.54 -11.00
C LEU A 224 -1.60 -18.27 -10.92
N THR A 225 -2.65 -17.56 -10.51
CA THR A 225 -4.01 -18.11 -10.44
C THR A 225 -4.52 -18.51 -11.82
N LEU A 226 -4.31 -17.67 -12.84
CA LEU A 226 -4.68 -17.99 -14.23
C LEU A 226 -3.86 -19.16 -14.77
N ALA A 227 -2.55 -19.23 -14.51
CA ALA A 227 -1.71 -20.33 -14.92
C ALA A 227 -2.18 -21.67 -14.31
N TYR A 228 -2.65 -21.65 -13.07
CA TYR A 228 -3.28 -22.82 -12.45
C TYR A 228 -4.60 -23.19 -13.14
N VAL A 229 -5.51 -22.24 -13.34
CA VAL A 229 -6.82 -22.48 -13.97
C VAL A 229 -6.68 -23.03 -15.39
N GLU A 230 -5.77 -22.48 -16.17
CA GLU A 230 -5.61 -22.84 -17.59
C GLU A 230 -4.76 -24.11 -17.81
N ARG A 231 -3.76 -24.33 -16.99
CA ARG A 231 -2.71 -25.33 -17.25
C ARG A 231 -2.43 -26.28 -16.08
N GLY A 232 -3.09 -26.10 -14.92
CA GLY A 232 -2.78 -26.85 -13.71
C GLY A 232 -1.40 -26.55 -13.12
N GLN A 233 -0.78 -25.42 -13.50
CA GLN A 233 0.56 -25.08 -13.04
C GLN A 233 0.54 -24.64 -11.58
N ILE A 234 1.32 -25.32 -10.73
CA ILE A 234 1.41 -25.04 -9.29
C ILE A 234 2.72 -24.31 -9.00
N ASP A 235 2.63 -23.21 -8.26
CA ASP A 235 3.74 -22.53 -7.62
C ASP A 235 3.75 -22.91 -6.12
N ASN A 236 4.71 -23.72 -5.71
CA ASN A 236 4.77 -24.27 -4.35
C ASN A 236 5.16 -23.23 -3.27
N GLU A 237 5.63 -22.06 -3.64
CA GLU A 237 5.98 -21.00 -2.67
C GLU A 237 4.73 -20.30 -2.13
N VAL A 238 3.75 -20.04 -2.99
CA VAL A 238 2.53 -19.29 -2.65
C VAL A 238 1.25 -20.12 -2.72
N MET A 239 1.24 -21.27 -3.42
CA MET A 239 0.07 -22.13 -3.56
C MET A 239 0.01 -23.21 -2.49
N ARG A 240 -1.18 -23.46 -1.98
CA ARG A 240 -1.50 -24.56 -1.05
C ARG A 240 -2.68 -25.32 -1.63
N CYS A 241 -2.43 -26.52 -2.10
CA CYS A 241 -3.48 -27.43 -2.59
C CYS A 241 -3.93 -28.33 -1.44
N ALA A 242 -5.24 -28.52 -1.28
CA ALA A 242 -5.82 -29.44 -0.32
C ALA A 242 -5.69 -30.91 -0.80
#